data_88ef489da7db31de058b5ca27632b3e6
#
_entry.id   88ef489da7db31de058b5ca27632b3e6
#
_cell.length_a   1.000
_cell.length_b   1.000
_cell.length_c   1.000
_cell.angle_alpha   90.00
_cell.angle_beta   90.00
_cell.angle_gamma   90.00
#
_symmetry.space_group_name_H-M   'P 1'
#
loop_
_entity.id
_entity.type
_entity.pdbx_description
1 polymer ?
#
loop_
_entity_poly.entity_id
_entity_poly.type
_entity_poly.pdbx_seq_one_letter_code
_entity_poly.pdbx_strand_id
1 'polypeptide(L)'
;MRPDGAHAPPDRRPVSFRIPVELHRAFAALGRARHRIPSTHGTSPRSRGASVIRRDFCEFEGRVDLLAGGMPCQPYSVQGSMRGPEDKIDLFRDGVRILKQVKPRAFIFENVRGFNAPVFSSYRAELLHGFEAAGYETDAFILNAEDFGVPQSRNRIFLVGMARGELNRYRRPPRKTSHRSSIGASLADLMGANGWSGAAAWSKQFDDRPSPTAVCHASSSYDSVTNTWAQVGIDPAGIPLSGPTEEEAFAGGPGFLPKMTNAMRARLQGFPDRWKFSGGKVAQARQIGNAVPPPLGMVVGLSVLAALEGVDVDYNGVFHRPIIADEQIGQPWQVAKRLNLNGMMRDLEQDEEGSPRVAERVL
;
A
#
# COMPACT_ATOMS: atom_id res chain seq x y z
N MET A 1 -26.57 48.02 23.02
CA MET A 1 -26.28 46.59 23.25
C MET A 1 -25.82 45.96 21.93
N ARG A 2 -24.55 45.66 21.79
CA ARG A 2 -23.98 44.91 20.64
C ARG A 2 -23.88 43.47 21.10
N PRO A 3 -24.27 42.46 20.29
CA PRO A 3 -24.00 41.09 20.64
C PRO A 3 -22.56 40.69 20.21
N ASP A 4 -21.97 39.95 21.10
CA ASP A 4 -20.58 39.57 21.24
C ASP A 4 -20.07 38.62 20.19
N GLY A 5 -18.80 38.84 19.82
CA GLY A 5 -17.72 37.88 19.83
C GLY A 5 -17.88 36.56 19.03
N ALA A 6 -17.84 36.63 17.70
CA ALA A 6 -17.44 35.47 16.92
C ALA A 6 -15.94 35.24 17.13
N HIS A 7 -15.58 34.25 17.94
CA HIS A 7 -14.21 33.72 17.96
C HIS A 7 -13.83 33.20 16.57
N ALA A 8 -12.90 33.88 15.91
CA ALA A 8 -12.24 33.38 14.74
C ALA A 8 -11.52 32.03 15.09
N PRO A 9 -11.63 31.01 14.27
CA PRO A 9 -10.87 29.78 14.50
C PRO A 9 -9.37 30.09 14.51
N PRO A 10 -8.57 29.39 15.34
CA PRO A 10 -7.13 29.61 15.41
C PRO A 10 -6.49 29.41 14.04
N ASP A 11 -5.57 30.32 13.71
CA ASP A 11 -4.76 30.33 12.49
C ASP A 11 -4.01 28.99 12.35
N ARG A 12 -4.54 28.06 11.54
CA ARG A 12 -3.98 26.74 11.31
C ARG A 12 -2.91 26.87 10.24
N ARG A 13 -1.65 26.98 10.65
CA ARG A 13 -0.54 26.93 9.70
C ARG A 13 -0.44 25.53 9.08
N PRO A 14 -0.29 25.40 7.75
CA PRO A 14 -0.09 24.11 7.11
C PRO A 14 1.20 23.45 7.62
N VAL A 15 1.07 22.24 8.16
CA VAL A 15 2.21 21.45 8.63
C VAL A 15 2.64 20.54 7.48
N SER A 16 3.88 20.71 7.01
CA SER A 16 4.43 19.84 5.98
C SER A 16 5.00 18.57 6.61
N PHE A 17 4.40 17.43 6.33
CA PHE A 17 4.82 16.13 6.86
C PHE A 17 5.82 15.41 5.95
N ARG A 18 6.87 14.84 6.57
CA ARG A 18 7.64 13.72 6.00
C ARG A 18 7.11 12.45 6.66
N ILE A 19 6.77 11.45 5.87
CA ILE A 19 6.11 10.25 6.38
C ILE A 19 7.12 9.29 6.99
N PRO A 20 6.84 8.73 8.17
CA PRO A 20 7.63 7.66 8.75
C PRO A 20 7.62 6.40 7.87
N VAL A 21 8.77 5.73 7.78
CA VAL A 21 8.97 4.44 7.08
C VAL A 21 8.06 3.35 7.65
N GLU A 22 7.61 3.51 8.88
CA GLU A 22 6.73 2.57 9.58
C GLU A 22 5.37 2.43 8.92
N LEU A 23 4.76 3.51 8.42
CA LEU A 23 3.51 3.40 7.67
C LEU A 23 3.68 2.52 6.42
N HIS A 24 4.85 2.57 5.78
CA HIS A 24 5.19 1.71 4.64
C HIS A 24 5.39 0.25 5.06
N ARG A 25 6.02 0.00 6.22
CA ARG A 25 6.21 -1.34 6.78
C ARG A 25 4.88 -1.95 7.23
N ALA A 26 3.97 -1.15 7.79
CA ALA A 26 2.63 -1.59 8.15
C ALA A 26 1.85 -2.09 6.94
N PHE A 27 1.77 -1.30 5.87
CA PHE A 27 1.10 -1.72 4.63
C PHE A 27 1.80 -2.89 3.92
N ALA A 28 3.12 -2.99 3.99
CA ALA A 28 3.88 -4.11 3.41
C ALA A 28 3.83 -5.39 4.26
N ALA A 29 3.67 -5.28 5.58
CA ALA A 29 3.65 -6.42 6.50
C ALA A 29 2.33 -7.21 6.44
N LEU A 30 1.22 -6.55 6.17
CA LEU A 30 -0.11 -7.18 6.15
C LEU A 30 -0.32 -8.11 4.94
N GLY A 31 0.40 -7.93 3.84
CA GLY A 31 0.47 -8.90 2.74
C GLY A 31 1.19 -10.21 3.10
N ARG A 32 1.79 -10.30 4.29
CA ARG A 32 2.64 -11.42 4.72
C ARG A 32 1.98 -12.42 5.67
N ALA A 33 0.69 -12.36 5.92
CA ALA A 33 0.01 -13.29 6.86
C ALA A 33 0.16 -14.80 6.53
N ARG A 34 0.90 -15.16 5.47
CA ARG A 34 1.23 -16.56 5.10
C ARG A 34 2.72 -16.88 5.02
N HIS A 35 3.67 -15.99 5.35
CA HIS A 35 5.09 -16.29 5.25
C HIS A 35 5.81 -16.17 6.59
N ARG A 36 6.49 -17.28 6.93
CA ARG A 36 7.42 -17.44 8.07
C ARG A 36 8.30 -16.21 8.25
N ILE A 37 8.33 -15.69 9.44
CA ILE A 37 9.43 -14.86 9.95
C ILE A 37 10.67 -15.77 9.96
N PRO A 38 11.79 -15.44 9.31
CA PRO A 38 13.02 -16.21 9.46
C PRO A 38 13.54 -16.01 10.88
N SER A 39 13.57 -17.05 11.68
CA SER A 39 14.32 -17.05 12.94
C SER A 39 15.80 -17.04 12.61
N THR A 40 16.53 -16.02 13.08
CA THR A 40 17.99 -16.07 13.18
C THR A 40 18.37 -17.05 14.28
N HIS A 41 19.11 -18.11 13.91
CA HIS A 41 19.90 -19.02 14.74
C HIS A 41 19.25 -19.69 15.96
N GLY A 42 19.14 -21.00 15.85
CA GLY A 42 18.89 -21.89 16.99
C GLY A 42 17.90 -23.00 16.65
N THR A 43 18.37 -24.22 16.71
CA THR A 43 17.60 -25.47 16.64
C THR A 43 16.49 -25.46 17.69
N SER A 44 15.25 -25.18 17.28
CA SER A 44 14.06 -25.32 18.10
C SER A 44 12.84 -25.68 17.25
N PRO A 45 11.89 -26.48 17.77
CA PRO A 45 10.87 -27.15 16.98
C PRO A 45 9.97 -26.15 16.27
N ARG A 46 9.57 -26.52 15.04
CA ARG A 46 8.69 -25.79 14.10
C ARG A 46 7.58 -25.01 14.83
N SER A 47 7.81 -23.74 15.12
CA SER A 47 6.75 -22.83 15.50
C SER A 47 5.85 -22.65 14.28
N ARG A 48 4.66 -23.22 14.29
CA ARG A 48 3.60 -22.92 13.34
C ARG A 48 3.35 -21.43 13.47
N GLY A 49 3.56 -20.65 12.40
CA GLY A 49 3.26 -19.23 12.40
C GLY A 49 1.86 -19.01 12.97
N ALA A 50 1.74 -18.14 13.94
CA ALA A 50 0.45 -17.86 14.57
C ALA A 50 -0.48 -17.29 13.48
N SER A 51 -1.58 -17.99 13.21
CA SER A 51 -2.60 -17.51 12.30
C SER A 51 -3.31 -16.32 12.94
N VAL A 52 -3.48 -15.23 12.23
CA VAL A 52 -4.27 -14.06 12.67
C VAL A 52 -5.65 -14.48 13.17
N ILE A 53 -6.25 -15.52 12.57
CA ILE A 53 -7.56 -16.08 12.92
C ILE A 53 -7.65 -16.57 14.36
N ARG A 54 -6.55 -17.05 14.95
CA ARG A 54 -6.52 -17.66 16.29
C ARG A 54 -5.78 -16.86 17.35
N ARG A 55 -5.15 -15.74 16.94
CA ARG A 55 -4.40 -14.90 17.87
C ARG A 55 -5.36 -14.00 18.64
N ASP A 56 -5.14 -13.89 19.94
CA ASP A 56 -5.73 -12.86 20.77
C ASP A 56 -4.89 -11.58 20.70
N PHE A 57 -5.56 -10.45 20.53
CA PHE A 57 -4.95 -9.12 20.41
C PHE A 57 -5.33 -8.20 21.57
N CYS A 58 -5.98 -8.71 22.64
CA CYS A 58 -6.37 -7.91 23.80
C CYS A 58 -5.19 -7.23 24.50
N GLU A 59 -3.98 -7.78 24.38
CA GLU A 59 -2.75 -7.16 24.89
C GLU A 59 -2.47 -5.76 24.30
N PHE A 60 -3.06 -5.44 23.12
CA PHE A 60 -2.91 -4.16 22.40
C PHE A 60 -4.07 -3.19 22.66
N GLU A 61 -5.05 -3.54 23.51
CA GLU A 61 -6.20 -2.69 23.78
C GLU A 61 -5.78 -1.29 24.26
N GLY A 62 -6.26 -0.26 23.55
CA GLY A 62 -5.97 1.13 23.86
C GLY A 62 -4.51 1.57 23.67
N ARG A 63 -3.66 0.71 23.09
CA ARG A 63 -2.23 0.97 22.87
C ARG A 63 -1.88 1.25 21.41
N VAL A 64 -2.87 1.20 20.51
CA VAL A 64 -2.72 1.37 19.07
C VAL A 64 -3.64 2.47 18.60
N ASP A 65 -3.09 3.51 17.96
CA ASP A 65 -3.89 4.59 17.39
C ASP A 65 -4.50 4.21 16.03
N LEU A 66 -3.75 3.46 15.21
CA LEU A 66 -4.14 3.06 13.87
C LEU A 66 -3.93 1.57 13.64
N LEU A 67 -5.01 0.85 13.33
CA LEU A 67 -4.95 -0.52 12.79
C LEU A 67 -5.07 -0.48 11.27
N ALA A 68 -4.04 -0.94 10.54
CA ALA A 68 -4.06 -1.01 9.09
C ALA A 68 -3.97 -2.45 8.58
N GLY A 69 -4.75 -2.80 7.53
CA GLY A 69 -4.82 -4.15 6.99
C GLY A 69 -5.12 -4.22 5.49
N GLY A 70 -4.25 -4.93 4.73
CA GLY A 70 -4.58 -5.43 3.39
C GLY A 70 -5.24 -6.80 3.51
N MET A 71 -6.57 -6.86 3.39
CA MET A 71 -7.29 -8.13 3.49
C MET A 71 -6.98 -9.02 2.28
N PRO A 72 -6.96 -10.36 2.41
CA PRO A 72 -6.74 -11.25 1.26
C PRO A 72 -7.69 -10.92 0.11
N CYS A 73 -7.12 -10.67 -1.07
CA CYS A 73 -7.89 -10.25 -2.24
C CYS A 73 -8.44 -11.40 -3.08
N GLN A 74 -7.95 -12.63 -2.89
CA GLN A 74 -8.33 -13.79 -3.69
C GLN A 74 -9.84 -14.07 -3.68
N PRO A 75 -10.56 -13.92 -2.55
CA PRO A 75 -12.01 -14.10 -2.53
C PRO A 75 -12.77 -13.13 -3.43
N TYR A 76 -12.21 -11.96 -3.70
CA TYR A 76 -12.87 -10.83 -4.38
C TYR A 76 -12.21 -10.44 -5.71
N SER A 77 -11.13 -11.12 -6.09
CA SER A 77 -10.39 -10.83 -7.31
C SER A 77 -11.02 -11.53 -8.52
N VAL A 78 -11.13 -10.82 -9.65
CA VAL A 78 -11.51 -11.39 -10.94
C VAL A 78 -10.55 -12.51 -11.38
N GLN A 79 -9.29 -12.45 -10.94
CA GLN A 79 -8.28 -13.50 -11.17
C GLN A 79 -8.31 -14.59 -10.08
N GLY A 80 -9.18 -14.47 -9.10
CA GLY A 80 -9.37 -15.42 -8.00
C GLY A 80 -10.65 -16.24 -8.17
N SER A 81 -11.12 -16.80 -7.05
CA SER A 81 -12.28 -17.65 -7.03
C SER A 81 -13.63 -16.91 -7.09
N MET A 82 -13.64 -15.61 -6.84
CA MET A 82 -14.86 -14.78 -6.66
C MET A 82 -15.88 -15.38 -5.66
N ARG A 83 -15.40 -16.22 -4.71
CA ARG A 83 -16.24 -16.87 -3.70
C ARG A 83 -16.67 -15.93 -2.57
N GLY A 84 -16.01 -14.76 -2.48
CA GLY A 84 -16.36 -13.77 -1.47
C GLY A 84 -16.22 -14.28 -0.04
N PRO A 85 -17.24 -14.03 0.81
CA PRO A 85 -17.20 -14.36 2.24
C PRO A 85 -17.23 -15.87 2.55
N GLU A 86 -17.51 -16.71 1.58
CA GLU A 86 -17.48 -18.18 1.73
C GLU A 86 -16.06 -18.76 1.61
N ASP A 87 -15.11 -17.95 1.16
CA ASP A 87 -13.72 -18.38 1.05
C ASP A 87 -13.07 -18.41 2.43
N LYS A 88 -12.45 -19.55 2.77
CA LYS A 88 -11.74 -19.76 4.06
C LYS A 88 -10.60 -18.77 4.34
N ILE A 89 -10.19 -18.00 3.34
CA ILE A 89 -9.16 -16.97 3.48
C ILE A 89 -9.74 -15.56 3.60
N ASP A 90 -11.06 -15.40 3.63
CA ASP A 90 -11.65 -14.11 3.99
C ASP A 90 -11.32 -13.75 5.45
N LEU A 91 -10.74 -12.57 5.65
CA LEU A 91 -10.33 -12.09 6.98
C LEU A 91 -11.05 -10.82 7.43
N PHE A 92 -12.07 -10.36 6.70
CA PHE A 92 -12.79 -9.16 7.11
C PHE A 92 -13.52 -9.32 8.45
N ARG A 93 -14.14 -10.50 8.69
CA ARG A 93 -14.78 -10.80 9.98
C ARG A 93 -13.75 -10.86 11.12
N ASP A 94 -12.55 -11.37 10.84
CA ASP A 94 -11.44 -11.28 11.78
C ASP A 94 -10.99 -9.84 12.02
N GLY A 95 -11.02 -9.00 10.99
CA GLY A 95 -10.78 -7.56 11.13
C GLY A 95 -11.75 -6.93 12.13
N VAL A 96 -13.05 -7.22 12.04
CA VAL A 96 -14.05 -6.77 13.03
C VAL A 96 -13.74 -7.28 14.44
N ARG A 97 -13.36 -8.55 14.58
CA ARG A 97 -12.97 -9.13 15.87
C ARG A 97 -11.76 -8.41 16.46
N ILE A 98 -10.72 -8.18 15.67
CA ILE A 98 -9.50 -7.49 16.10
C ILE A 98 -9.80 -6.05 16.52
N LEU A 99 -10.64 -5.33 15.77
CA LEU A 99 -11.08 -3.98 16.15
C LEU A 99 -11.75 -3.95 17.52
N LYS A 100 -12.59 -4.95 17.84
CA LYS A 100 -13.22 -5.06 19.18
C LYS A 100 -12.21 -5.34 20.31
N GLN A 101 -11.12 -6.02 20.00
CA GLN A 101 -10.06 -6.34 20.97
C GLN A 101 -9.07 -5.20 21.17
N VAL A 102 -8.57 -4.61 20.05
CA VAL A 102 -7.52 -3.59 20.07
C VAL A 102 -8.06 -2.19 20.37
N LYS A 103 -9.28 -1.90 19.93
CA LYS A 103 -9.96 -0.60 20.05
C LYS A 103 -9.07 0.58 19.61
N PRO A 104 -8.50 0.56 18.39
CA PRO A 104 -7.69 1.67 17.89
C PRO A 104 -8.55 2.91 17.68
N ARG A 105 -7.96 4.11 17.64
CA ARG A 105 -8.68 5.36 17.31
C ARG A 105 -9.19 5.36 15.85
N ALA A 106 -8.44 4.71 14.95
CA ALA A 106 -8.82 4.58 13.55
C ALA A 106 -8.40 3.22 12.98
N PHE A 107 -9.00 2.83 11.85
CA PHE A 107 -8.53 1.72 11.04
C PHE A 107 -8.53 2.04 9.55
N ILE A 108 -7.66 1.34 8.80
CA ILE A 108 -7.63 1.34 7.34
C ILE A 108 -7.61 -0.11 6.87
N PHE A 109 -8.68 -0.57 6.19
CA PHE A 109 -8.68 -1.85 5.49
C PHE A 109 -8.69 -1.62 3.99
N GLU A 110 -7.85 -2.37 3.27
CA GLU A 110 -7.73 -2.28 1.82
C GLU A 110 -8.11 -3.60 1.16
N ASN A 111 -8.66 -3.48 -0.06
CA ASN A 111 -8.90 -4.63 -0.93
C ASN A 111 -8.93 -4.22 -2.40
N VAL A 112 -9.07 -5.21 -3.28
CA VAL A 112 -9.25 -4.99 -4.72
C VAL A 112 -10.64 -4.44 -5.02
N ARG A 113 -10.78 -3.72 -6.16
CA ARG A 113 -12.06 -3.16 -6.61
C ARG A 113 -13.19 -4.19 -6.66
N GLY A 114 -12.88 -5.46 -6.94
CA GLY A 114 -13.87 -6.53 -7.02
C GLY A 114 -14.69 -6.73 -5.73
N PHE A 115 -14.12 -6.40 -4.55
CA PHE A 115 -14.86 -6.37 -3.30
C PHE A 115 -16.08 -5.42 -3.35
N ASN A 116 -16.06 -4.41 -4.22
CA ASN A 116 -17.19 -3.49 -4.41
C ASN A 116 -18.24 -3.99 -5.41
N ALA A 117 -18.09 -5.19 -5.96
CA ALA A 117 -19.08 -5.75 -6.90
C ALA A 117 -20.47 -5.88 -6.24
N PRO A 118 -21.55 -5.70 -6.99
CA PRO A 118 -22.93 -5.78 -6.47
C PRO A 118 -23.23 -7.09 -5.75
N VAL A 119 -22.68 -8.21 -6.21
CA VAL A 119 -22.84 -9.54 -5.60
C VAL A 119 -22.41 -9.60 -4.13
N PHE A 120 -21.50 -8.73 -3.70
CA PHE A 120 -21.03 -8.65 -2.32
C PHE A 120 -21.69 -7.54 -1.50
N SER A 121 -22.76 -6.91 -1.99
CA SER A 121 -23.43 -5.78 -1.30
C SER A 121 -23.92 -6.15 0.10
N SER A 122 -24.59 -7.29 0.24
CA SER A 122 -25.09 -7.76 1.54
C SER A 122 -23.95 -8.03 2.53
N TYR A 123 -22.87 -8.63 2.05
CA TYR A 123 -21.70 -8.86 2.89
C TYR A 123 -21.01 -7.56 3.33
N ARG A 124 -20.88 -6.58 2.42
CA ARG A 124 -20.36 -5.25 2.81
C ARG A 124 -21.26 -4.59 3.86
N ALA A 125 -22.58 -4.69 3.72
CA ALA A 125 -23.52 -4.17 4.72
C ALA A 125 -23.34 -4.85 6.08
N GLU A 126 -23.18 -6.18 6.12
CA GLU A 126 -22.83 -6.94 7.33
C GLU A 126 -21.55 -6.40 7.98
N LEU A 127 -20.47 -6.19 7.19
CA LEU A 127 -19.21 -5.69 7.71
C LEU A 127 -19.32 -4.26 8.25
N LEU A 128 -19.99 -3.36 7.53
CA LEU A 128 -20.21 -1.98 7.98
C LEU A 128 -20.98 -1.94 9.30
N HIS A 129 -22.01 -2.77 9.43
CA HIS A 129 -22.72 -2.94 10.71
C HIS A 129 -21.81 -3.52 11.79
N GLY A 130 -20.93 -4.47 11.43
CA GLY A 130 -19.91 -5.01 12.36
C GLY A 130 -18.94 -3.96 12.87
N PHE A 131 -18.49 -3.03 12.01
CA PHE A 131 -17.63 -1.91 12.39
C PHE A 131 -18.39 -0.90 13.26
N GLU A 132 -19.64 -0.60 12.92
CA GLU A 132 -20.50 0.27 13.73
C GLU A 132 -20.71 -0.32 15.13
N ALA A 133 -21.01 -1.61 15.21
CA ALA A 133 -21.17 -2.33 16.48
C ALA A 133 -19.85 -2.43 17.28
N ALA A 134 -18.70 -2.27 16.62
CA ALA A 134 -17.40 -2.16 17.25
C ALA A 134 -17.06 -0.70 17.68
N GLY A 135 -17.92 0.28 17.41
CA GLY A 135 -17.77 1.68 17.83
C GLY A 135 -17.16 2.59 16.76
N TYR A 136 -17.17 2.21 15.47
CA TYR A 136 -16.56 2.98 14.40
C TYR A 136 -17.60 3.48 13.39
N GLU A 137 -17.41 4.71 12.94
CA GLU A 137 -18.02 5.24 11.72
C GLU A 137 -17.06 5.00 10.56
N THR A 138 -17.57 4.52 9.40
CA THR A 138 -16.72 4.06 8.30
C THR A 138 -17.04 4.79 7.00
N ASP A 139 -16.00 5.27 6.32
CA ASP A 139 -16.04 5.76 4.94
C ASP A 139 -15.42 4.72 3.99
N ALA A 140 -16.16 4.36 2.93
CA ALA A 140 -15.73 3.40 1.92
C ALA A 140 -15.60 4.08 0.56
N PHE A 141 -14.41 4.01 -0.05
CA PHE A 141 -14.14 4.68 -1.33
C PHE A 141 -13.09 3.95 -2.16
N ILE A 142 -13.09 4.24 -3.46
CA ILE A 142 -12.13 3.67 -4.42
C ILE A 142 -11.16 4.78 -4.85
N LEU A 143 -9.87 4.45 -4.84
CA LEU A 143 -8.81 5.27 -5.40
C LEU A 143 -8.10 4.51 -6.53
N ASN A 144 -7.65 5.25 -7.55
CA ASN A 144 -6.71 4.75 -8.55
C ASN A 144 -5.31 5.26 -8.23
N ALA A 145 -4.33 4.37 -8.17
CA ALA A 145 -2.94 4.73 -7.89
C ALA A 145 -2.37 5.73 -8.90
N GLU A 146 -2.83 5.69 -10.14
CA GLU A 146 -2.51 6.64 -11.21
C GLU A 146 -2.79 8.10 -10.80
N ASP A 147 -3.89 8.34 -10.08
CA ASP A 147 -4.27 9.67 -9.58
C ASP A 147 -3.29 10.23 -8.53
N PHE A 148 -2.33 9.43 -8.09
CA PHE A 148 -1.33 9.76 -7.05
C PHE A 148 0.11 9.65 -7.54
N GLY A 149 0.31 9.69 -8.88
CA GLY A 149 1.63 9.70 -9.50
C GLY A 149 2.29 8.32 -9.65
N VAL A 150 1.56 7.25 -9.40
CA VAL A 150 2.03 5.88 -9.69
C VAL A 150 1.85 5.60 -11.18
N PRO A 151 2.87 5.12 -11.92
CA PRO A 151 2.78 4.82 -13.35
C PRO A 151 1.99 3.53 -13.63
N GLN A 152 0.89 3.33 -12.91
CA GLN A 152 0.06 2.13 -13.00
C GLN A 152 -1.40 2.45 -12.75
N SER A 153 -2.28 1.99 -13.62
CA SER A 153 -3.71 2.00 -13.39
C SER A 153 -4.09 0.86 -12.44
N ARG A 154 -4.28 1.22 -11.16
CA ARG A 154 -4.54 0.25 -10.08
C ARG A 154 -5.59 0.77 -9.12
N ASN A 155 -6.80 0.26 -9.30
CA ASN A 155 -7.92 0.60 -8.43
C ASN A 155 -7.91 -0.23 -7.15
N ARG A 156 -8.08 0.44 -5.99
CA ARG A 156 -8.20 -0.17 -4.67
C ARG A 156 -9.35 0.45 -3.90
N ILE A 157 -10.10 -0.38 -3.21
CA ILE A 157 -11.10 0.07 -2.25
C ILE A 157 -10.45 0.20 -0.87
N PHE A 158 -10.75 1.30 -0.21
CA PHE A 158 -10.35 1.56 1.17
C PHE A 158 -11.60 1.66 2.03
N LEU A 159 -11.55 1.04 3.19
CA LEU A 159 -12.50 1.20 4.28
C LEU A 159 -11.73 1.91 5.39
N VAL A 160 -12.05 3.17 5.61
CA VAL A 160 -11.44 3.99 6.68
C VAL A 160 -12.46 4.17 7.77
N GLY A 161 -12.16 3.66 8.95
CA GLY A 161 -13.00 3.84 10.12
C GLY A 161 -12.33 4.71 11.17
N MET A 162 -13.15 5.58 11.78
CA MET A 162 -12.75 6.43 12.91
C MET A 162 -13.65 6.09 14.09
N ALA A 163 -13.16 6.26 15.32
CA ALA A 163 -13.98 6.16 16.51
C ALA A 163 -15.20 7.08 16.38
N ARG A 164 -16.34 6.66 16.96
CA ARG A 164 -17.62 7.35 16.82
C ARG A 164 -17.51 8.84 17.17
N GLY A 165 -17.98 9.69 16.26
CA GLY A 165 -17.93 11.16 16.37
C GLY A 165 -16.63 11.78 15.84
N GLU A 166 -15.63 11.00 15.42
CA GLU A 166 -14.37 11.52 14.87
C GLU A 166 -14.32 11.53 13.35
N LEU A 167 -15.20 10.78 12.65
CA LEU A 167 -15.20 10.70 11.18
C LEU A 167 -15.48 12.07 10.51
N ASN A 168 -16.14 12.98 11.18
CA ASN A 168 -16.40 14.35 10.69
C ASN A 168 -15.11 15.15 10.42
N ARG A 169 -13.99 14.77 11.05
CA ARG A 169 -12.66 15.38 10.83
C ARG A 169 -11.94 14.75 9.64
N TYR A 170 -12.31 13.53 9.26
CA TYR A 170 -11.67 12.84 8.15
C TYR A 170 -12.02 13.48 6.81
N ARG A 171 -11.00 13.61 5.95
CA ARG A 171 -11.18 14.02 4.55
C ARG A 171 -10.45 13.04 3.67
N ARG A 172 -11.12 12.54 2.63
CA ARG A 172 -10.47 11.69 1.63
C ARG A 172 -9.28 12.43 1.01
N PRO A 173 -8.17 11.73 0.71
CA PRO A 173 -7.02 12.38 0.07
C PRO A 173 -7.42 12.98 -1.28
N PRO A 174 -7.00 14.22 -1.59
CA PRO A 174 -7.27 14.84 -2.88
C PRO A 174 -6.47 14.12 -3.96
N ARG A 175 -7.03 14.07 -5.18
CA ARG A 175 -6.32 13.53 -6.35
C ARG A 175 -5.23 14.52 -6.79
N LYS A 176 -4.10 13.98 -7.22
CA LYS A 176 -3.07 14.78 -7.89
C LYS A 176 -3.54 15.08 -9.31
N THR A 177 -3.75 16.34 -9.64
CA THR A 177 -4.25 16.75 -10.96
C THR A 177 -3.16 16.99 -12.00
N SER A 178 -1.90 17.17 -11.57
CA SER A 178 -0.76 17.46 -12.42
C SER A 178 0.12 16.23 -12.65
N HIS A 179 0.44 15.95 -13.91
CA HIS A 179 1.34 14.91 -14.41
C HIS A 179 0.99 13.47 -13.99
N ARG A 180 0.42 12.73 -14.92
CA ARG A 180 0.36 11.28 -14.87
C ARG A 180 1.72 10.72 -15.25
N SER A 181 2.23 9.80 -14.44
CA SER A 181 3.45 9.07 -14.78
C SER A 181 3.14 8.00 -15.81
N SER A 182 3.92 7.93 -16.88
CA SER A 182 3.76 6.93 -17.93
C SER A 182 4.62 5.68 -17.67
N ILE A 183 4.22 4.56 -18.29
CA ILE A 183 5.03 3.34 -18.25
C ILE A 183 6.34 3.54 -19.05
N GLY A 184 6.27 4.23 -20.18
CA GLY A 184 7.43 4.50 -21.02
C GLY A 184 8.51 5.28 -20.31
N ALA A 185 8.18 6.47 -19.78
CA ALA A 185 9.13 7.29 -19.03
C ALA A 185 9.66 6.58 -17.78
N SER A 186 8.78 5.82 -17.11
CA SER A 186 9.15 5.15 -15.84
C SER A 186 10.12 3.99 -16.01
N LEU A 187 10.17 3.35 -17.17
CA LEU A 187 11.00 2.16 -17.40
C LEU A 187 12.11 2.36 -18.45
N ALA A 188 12.24 3.54 -19.03
CA ALA A 188 13.18 3.82 -20.14
C ALA A 188 14.61 3.36 -19.86
N ASP A 189 15.14 3.73 -18.70
CA ASP A 189 16.49 3.38 -18.25
C ASP A 189 16.65 1.87 -17.98
N LEU A 190 15.66 1.24 -17.34
CA LEU A 190 15.69 -0.20 -17.06
C LEU A 190 15.54 -1.05 -18.33
N MET A 191 14.81 -0.56 -19.33
CA MET A 191 14.68 -1.20 -20.63
C MET A 191 15.97 -1.10 -21.44
N GLY A 192 16.70 0.01 -21.34
CA GLY A 192 17.97 0.23 -22.04
C GLY A 192 19.20 -0.32 -21.32
N ALA A 193 19.08 -0.70 -20.04
CA ALA A 193 20.23 -1.01 -19.18
C ALA A 193 21.13 -2.16 -19.68
N ASN A 194 20.60 -3.08 -20.51
CA ASN A 194 21.35 -4.22 -21.06
C ASN A 194 21.56 -4.12 -22.58
N GLY A 195 21.52 -2.90 -23.11
CA GLY A 195 21.90 -2.62 -24.50
C GLY A 195 20.82 -2.89 -25.56
N TRP A 196 19.57 -3.09 -25.16
CA TRP A 196 18.48 -3.21 -26.13
C TRP A 196 18.27 -1.89 -26.87
N SER A 197 18.56 -1.87 -28.18
CA SER A 197 18.47 -0.66 -29.04
C SER A 197 17.04 -0.14 -29.20
N GLY A 198 16.03 -1.00 -29.08
CA GLY A 198 14.62 -0.67 -29.15
C GLY A 198 14.06 0.09 -27.93
N ALA A 199 14.82 0.19 -26.83
CA ALA A 199 14.34 0.76 -25.57
C ALA A 199 13.81 2.20 -25.68
N ALA A 200 14.52 3.06 -26.42
CA ALA A 200 14.13 4.45 -26.61
C ALA A 200 12.83 4.60 -27.43
N ALA A 201 12.70 3.80 -28.48
CA ALA A 201 11.50 3.78 -29.32
C ALA A 201 10.29 3.25 -28.52
N TRP A 202 10.47 2.17 -27.75
CA TRP A 202 9.46 1.62 -26.87
C TRP A 202 9.02 2.66 -25.80
N SER A 203 9.97 3.29 -25.13
CA SER A 203 9.68 4.33 -24.14
C SER A 203 8.84 5.45 -24.72
N LYS A 204 9.22 5.98 -25.88
CA LYS A 204 8.48 7.05 -26.57
C LYS A 204 7.07 6.61 -26.99
N GLN A 205 6.91 5.37 -27.43
CA GLN A 205 5.62 4.83 -27.87
C GLN A 205 4.60 4.74 -26.71
N PHE A 206 5.08 4.49 -25.49
CA PHE A 206 4.23 4.29 -24.32
C PHE A 206 4.38 5.39 -23.24
N ASP A 207 4.79 6.60 -23.65
CA ASP A 207 4.96 7.74 -22.75
C ASP A 207 3.66 8.49 -22.45
N ASP A 208 2.54 8.07 -23.02
CA ASP A 208 1.23 8.72 -22.88
C ASP A 208 0.28 8.02 -21.89
N ARG A 209 0.66 6.87 -21.35
CA ARG A 209 -0.24 6.01 -20.56
C ARG A 209 0.42 5.31 -19.39
N PRO A 210 -0.35 5.01 -18.31
CA PRO A 210 0.14 4.17 -17.21
C PRO A 210 0.21 2.71 -17.64
N SER A 211 0.91 1.90 -16.87
CA SER A 211 0.89 0.45 -17.01
C SER A 211 -0.46 -0.14 -16.59
N PRO A 212 -0.80 -1.32 -17.10
CA PRO A 212 -1.84 -2.16 -16.48
C PRO A 212 -1.50 -2.53 -15.04
N THR A 213 -2.49 -3.02 -14.28
CA THR A 213 -2.26 -3.50 -12.91
C THR A 213 -1.22 -4.63 -12.89
N ALA A 214 -0.12 -4.45 -12.15
CA ALA A 214 0.86 -5.50 -11.93
C ALA A 214 0.23 -6.65 -11.12
N VAL A 215 0.35 -7.87 -11.65
CA VAL A 215 -0.18 -9.08 -11.04
C VAL A 215 0.91 -9.87 -10.33
N CYS A 216 0.50 -10.67 -9.33
CA CYS A 216 1.40 -11.45 -8.48
C CYS A 216 2.01 -12.67 -9.17
N HIS A 217 1.48 -13.04 -10.33
CA HIS A 217 1.83 -14.28 -11.03
C HIS A 217 2.60 -14.01 -12.31
N ALA A 218 3.60 -14.86 -12.54
CA ALA A 218 4.33 -14.91 -13.78
C ALA A 218 3.64 -15.82 -14.82
N SER A 219 2.42 -16.30 -14.56
CA SER A 219 1.75 -17.25 -15.44
C SER A 219 0.90 -16.52 -16.48
N SER A 220 1.10 -16.91 -17.72
CA SER A 220 0.34 -16.51 -18.90
C SER A 220 -1.07 -17.12 -18.99
N SER A 221 -1.59 -17.68 -17.91
CA SER A 221 -2.85 -18.45 -17.94
C SER A 221 -4.14 -17.63 -18.02
N TYR A 222 -4.03 -16.29 -18.10
CA TYR A 222 -5.17 -15.41 -18.27
C TYR A 222 -5.00 -14.55 -19.52
N ASP A 223 -5.67 -14.90 -20.60
CA ASP A 223 -5.63 -14.16 -21.87
C ASP A 223 -5.89 -12.67 -21.72
N SER A 224 -6.80 -12.28 -20.82
CA SER A 224 -7.09 -10.87 -20.56
C SER A 224 -5.89 -10.11 -20.00
N VAL A 225 -5.08 -10.72 -19.13
CA VAL A 225 -3.87 -10.09 -18.56
C VAL A 225 -2.79 -10.00 -19.65
N THR A 226 -2.56 -11.09 -20.37
CA THR A 226 -1.57 -11.13 -21.44
C THR A 226 -1.89 -10.09 -22.51
N ASN A 227 -3.13 -10.03 -22.97
CA ASN A 227 -3.56 -9.06 -23.98
C ASN A 227 -3.41 -7.61 -23.50
N THR A 228 -3.74 -7.31 -22.22
CA THR A 228 -3.61 -5.96 -21.68
C THR A 228 -2.14 -5.51 -21.58
N TRP A 229 -1.23 -6.41 -21.24
CA TRP A 229 0.20 -6.09 -21.19
C TRP A 229 0.84 -6.02 -22.58
N ALA A 230 0.39 -6.84 -23.52
CA ALA A 230 0.83 -6.76 -24.93
C ALA A 230 0.47 -5.40 -25.56
N GLN A 231 -0.66 -4.76 -25.16
CA GLN A 231 -1.04 -3.42 -25.60
C GLN A 231 -0.07 -2.31 -25.15
N VAL A 232 0.77 -2.58 -24.17
CA VAL A 232 1.85 -1.68 -23.75
C VAL A 232 3.24 -2.25 -24.10
N GLY A 233 3.26 -3.17 -25.07
CA GLY A 233 4.50 -3.72 -25.63
C GLY A 233 5.32 -4.55 -24.64
N ILE A 234 4.68 -5.31 -23.74
CA ILE A 234 5.33 -6.14 -22.73
C ILE A 234 4.75 -7.56 -22.73
N ASP A 235 5.64 -8.56 -22.66
CA ASP A 235 5.28 -9.92 -22.33
C ASP A 235 5.23 -10.08 -20.80
N PRO A 236 4.06 -10.33 -20.19
CA PRO A 236 3.94 -10.50 -18.73
C PRO A 236 4.47 -11.84 -18.24
N ALA A 237 4.78 -12.79 -19.16
CA ALA A 237 5.20 -14.14 -18.80
C ALA A 237 6.62 -14.18 -18.25
N GLY A 238 6.79 -14.93 -17.16
CA GLY A 238 8.09 -15.10 -16.54
C GLY A 238 8.57 -13.91 -15.71
N ILE A 239 9.73 -14.06 -15.09
CA ILE A 239 10.41 -13.04 -14.28
C ILE A 239 11.91 -13.13 -14.60
N PRO A 240 12.42 -12.40 -15.60
CA PRO A 240 13.85 -12.37 -15.89
C PRO A 240 14.61 -11.67 -14.76
N LEU A 241 15.91 -11.95 -14.66
CA LEU A 241 16.79 -11.31 -13.68
C LEU A 241 17.29 -9.94 -14.14
N SER A 242 17.43 -9.78 -15.46
CA SER A 242 17.88 -8.55 -16.11
C SER A 242 16.85 -8.04 -17.10
N GLY A 243 16.94 -6.77 -17.48
CA GLY A 243 16.16 -6.17 -18.56
C GLY A 243 16.50 -6.80 -19.92
N PRO A 244 15.76 -6.42 -20.98
CA PRO A 244 15.94 -7.00 -22.32
C PRO A 244 17.32 -6.70 -22.89
N THR A 245 17.82 -7.63 -23.72
CA THR A 245 19.08 -7.51 -24.45
C THR A 245 18.82 -7.43 -25.96
N GLU A 246 19.82 -6.98 -26.72
CA GLU A 246 19.74 -6.97 -28.18
C GLU A 246 19.64 -8.40 -28.74
N GLU A 247 20.33 -9.37 -28.11
CA GLU A 247 20.28 -10.79 -28.50
C GLU A 247 18.88 -11.37 -28.37
N GLU A 248 18.19 -11.09 -27.23
CA GLU A 248 16.79 -11.49 -27.01
C GLU A 248 15.83 -10.85 -28.02
N ALA A 249 16.07 -9.58 -28.35
CA ALA A 249 15.26 -8.87 -29.33
C ALA A 249 15.47 -9.43 -30.73
N PHE A 250 16.70 -9.73 -31.13
CA PHE A 250 17.03 -10.36 -32.40
C PHE A 250 16.38 -11.74 -32.52
N ALA A 251 16.48 -12.57 -31.49
CA ALA A 251 15.89 -13.91 -31.46
C ALA A 251 14.35 -13.87 -31.52
N GLY A 252 13.72 -12.86 -30.90
CA GLY A 252 12.27 -12.66 -30.90
C GLY A 252 11.72 -12.06 -32.21
N GLY A 253 12.58 -11.46 -33.02
CA GLY A 253 12.22 -10.87 -34.31
C GLY A 253 11.27 -9.67 -34.22
N PRO A 254 10.54 -9.34 -35.31
CA PRO A 254 9.71 -8.14 -35.37
C PRO A 254 8.57 -8.05 -34.34
N GLY A 255 8.23 -9.17 -33.72
CA GLY A 255 7.19 -9.27 -32.69
C GLY A 255 7.74 -9.30 -31.24
N PHE A 256 9.02 -9.00 -31.04
CA PHE A 256 9.64 -9.04 -29.73
C PHE A 256 8.91 -8.16 -28.69
N LEU A 257 8.52 -8.76 -27.59
CA LEU A 257 7.97 -8.10 -26.43
C LEU A 257 8.90 -8.32 -25.23
N PRO A 258 9.53 -7.27 -24.67
CA PRO A 258 10.38 -7.41 -23.51
C PRO A 258 9.60 -7.90 -22.29
N LYS A 259 10.27 -8.69 -21.44
CA LYS A 259 9.72 -9.18 -20.16
C LYS A 259 10.10 -8.25 -19.02
N MET A 260 9.26 -8.23 -17.97
CA MET A 260 9.50 -7.40 -16.80
C MET A 260 10.32 -8.09 -15.74
N THR A 261 11.38 -7.45 -15.27
CA THR A 261 12.08 -7.78 -14.04
C THR A 261 11.28 -7.41 -12.80
N ASN A 262 11.67 -7.91 -11.62
CA ASN A 262 11.09 -7.43 -10.36
C ASN A 262 11.39 -5.95 -10.06
N ALA A 263 12.54 -5.44 -10.50
CA ALA A 263 12.86 -4.02 -10.38
C ALA A 263 11.87 -3.14 -11.16
N MET A 264 11.58 -3.51 -12.41
CA MET A 264 10.57 -2.84 -13.23
C MET A 264 9.18 -2.90 -12.58
N ARG A 265 8.76 -4.08 -12.11
CA ARG A 265 7.47 -4.26 -11.41
C ARG A 265 7.37 -3.41 -10.15
N ALA A 266 8.44 -3.32 -9.36
CA ALA A 266 8.52 -2.52 -8.14
C ALA A 266 8.39 -1.02 -8.45
N ARG A 267 9.11 -0.54 -9.47
CA ARG A 267 9.06 0.85 -9.92
C ARG A 267 7.65 1.24 -10.40
N LEU A 268 6.98 0.37 -11.18
CA LEU A 268 5.59 0.59 -11.60
C LEU A 268 4.60 0.61 -10.43
N GLN A 269 4.93 -0.01 -9.30
CA GLN A 269 4.15 0.09 -8.06
C GLN A 269 4.51 1.33 -7.21
N GLY A 270 5.50 2.12 -7.63
CA GLY A 270 5.97 3.29 -6.90
C GLY A 270 6.91 2.97 -5.72
N PHE A 271 7.51 1.78 -5.69
CA PHE A 271 8.60 1.51 -4.75
C PHE A 271 9.87 2.22 -5.18
N PRO A 272 10.65 2.78 -4.25
CA PRO A 272 12.00 3.26 -4.53
C PRO A 272 12.90 2.12 -5.03
N ASP A 273 13.79 2.38 -5.99
CA ASP A 273 14.65 1.35 -6.62
C ASP A 273 15.55 0.62 -5.61
N ARG A 274 15.95 1.29 -4.56
CA ARG A 274 16.75 0.73 -3.46
C ARG A 274 15.97 -0.16 -2.49
N TRP A 275 14.64 -0.25 -2.62
CA TRP A 275 13.83 -1.11 -1.76
C TRP A 275 14.19 -2.58 -1.95
N LYS A 276 14.50 -3.28 -0.86
CA LYS A 276 14.90 -4.68 -0.89
C LYS A 276 13.72 -5.59 -0.58
N PHE A 277 13.41 -6.48 -1.51
CA PHE A 277 12.46 -7.56 -1.33
C PHE A 277 13.19 -8.83 -0.92
N SER A 278 12.57 -9.65 -0.06
CA SER A 278 13.18 -10.88 0.45
C SER A 278 12.75 -12.12 -0.35
N GLY A 279 13.59 -13.16 -0.33
CA GLY A 279 13.33 -14.45 -0.97
C GLY A 279 13.64 -14.46 -2.46
N GLY A 280 13.29 -15.57 -3.14
CA GLY A 280 13.52 -15.75 -4.56
C GLY A 280 12.57 -14.91 -5.44
N LYS A 281 12.87 -14.84 -6.75
CA LYS A 281 12.18 -13.96 -7.71
C LYS A 281 10.64 -14.05 -7.69
N VAL A 282 10.07 -15.23 -7.50
CA VAL A 282 8.60 -15.42 -7.41
C VAL A 282 8.04 -14.86 -6.10
N ALA A 283 8.76 -15.04 -4.99
CA ALA A 283 8.35 -14.48 -3.70
C ALA A 283 8.39 -12.93 -3.71
N GLN A 284 9.41 -12.36 -4.34
CA GLN A 284 9.54 -10.92 -4.55
C GLN A 284 8.40 -10.37 -5.42
N ALA A 285 8.10 -11.02 -6.57
CA ALA A 285 6.99 -10.62 -7.44
C ALA A 285 5.64 -10.65 -6.70
N ARG A 286 5.42 -11.63 -5.82
CA ARG A 286 4.23 -11.66 -4.94
C ARG A 286 4.20 -10.50 -3.96
N GLN A 287 5.31 -10.18 -3.31
CA GLN A 287 5.38 -9.05 -2.40
C GLN A 287 5.03 -7.76 -3.13
N ILE A 288 5.59 -7.55 -4.32
CA ILE A 288 5.33 -6.38 -5.16
C ILE A 288 3.86 -6.34 -5.59
N GLY A 289 3.36 -7.40 -6.20
CA GLY A 289 2.01 -7.44 -6.76
C GLY A 289 0.89 -7.33 -5.71
N ASN A 290 1.11 -7.85 -4.48
CA ASN A 290 0.15 -7.78 -3.39
C ASN A 290 0.20 -6.47 -2.60
N ALA A 291 1.26 -5.67 -2.77
CA ALA A 291 1.39 -4.44 -2.02
C ALA A 291 0.36 -3.39 -2.45
N VAL A 292 -0.07 -2.58 -1.50
CA VAL A 292 -0.62 -1.26 -1.79
C VAL A 292 0.52 -0.41 -2.34
N PRO A 293 0.36 0.28 -3.48
CA PRO A 293 1.37 1.21 -3.97
C PRO A 293 1.77 2.20 -2.87
N PRO A 294 3.07 2.35 -2.55
CA PRO A 294 3.51 3.22 -1.47
C PRO A 294 2.96 4.65 -1.53
N PRO A 295 2.89 5.33 -2.70
CA PRO A 295 2.28 6.65 -2.77
C PRO A 295 0.80 6.66 -2.37
N LEU A 296 0.07 5.61 -2.76
CA LEU A 296 -1.36 5.49 -2.45
C LEU A 296 -1.58 5.23 -0.95
N GLY A 297 -0.82 4.31 -0.36
CA GLY A 297 -0.84 4.04 1.08
C GLY A 297 -0.48 5.28 1.90
N MET A 298 0.49 6.04 1.42
CA MET A 298 0.94 7.29 2.01
C MET A 298 -0.18 8.31 2.15
N VAL A 299 -0.88 8.63 1.06
CA VAL A 299 -1.92 9.68 1.09
C VAL A 299 -3.12 9.28 1.94
N VAL A 300 -3.50 8.00 1.94
CA VAL A 300 -4.57 7.49 2.81
C VAL A 300 -4.14 7.54 4.27
N GLY A 301 -2.92 7.12 4.60
CA GLY A 301 -2.37 7.20 5.95
C GLY A 301 -2.30 8.63 6.47
N LEU A 302 -1.85 9.59 5.63
CA LEU A 302 -1.80 11.01 5.99
C LEU A 302 -3.18 11.60 6.25
N SER A 303 -4.19 11.23 5.46
CA SER A 303 -5.54 11.74 5.68
C SER A 303 -6.14 11.25 7.00
N VAL A 304 -5.83 10.02 7.41
CA VAL A 304 -6.21 9.50 8.73
C VAL A 304 -5.44 10.19 9.83
N LEU A 305 -4.12 10.34 9.69
CA LEU A 305 -3.28 11.04 10.67
C LEU A 305 -3.74 12.50 10.85
N ALA A 306 -4.03 13.20 9.76
CA ALA A 306 -4.58 14.56 9.80
C ALA A 306 -5.86 14.65 10.63
N ALA A 307 -6.76 13.69 10.47
CA ALA A 307 -8.00 13.63 11.24
C ALA A 307 -7.75 13.33 12.73
N LEU A 308 -6.82 12.39 13.03
CA LEU A 308 -6.48 12.02 14.41
C LEU A 308 -5.80 13.16 15.18
N GLU A 309 -4.93 13.90 14.51
CA GLU A 309 -4.15 14.99 15.13
C GLU A 309 -4.79 16.38 14.97
N GLY A 310 -5.87 16.50 14.20
CA GLY A 310 -6.54 17.77 13.95
C GLY A 310 -5.68 18.76 13.17
N VAL A 311 -4.84 18.27 12.24
CA VAL A 311 -3.90 19.09 11.44
C VAL A 311 -4.25 19.02 9.95
N ASP A 312 -3.85 20.05 9.20
CA ASP A 312 -3.99 20.07 7.76
C ASP A 312 -2.72 19.49 7.09
N VAL A 313 -2.91 18.77 5.98
CA VAL A 313 -1.82 18.19 5.20
C VAL A 313 -1.61 18.98 3.91
N ASP A 314 -0.37 19.42 3.68
CA ASP A 314 0.05 19.95 2.39
C ASP A 314 0.28 18.79 1.39
N TYR A 315 -0.78 18.32 0.75
CA TYR A 315 -0.69 17.27 -0.25
C TYR A 315 0.15 17.65 -1.46
N ASN A 316 0.20 18.93 -1.86
CA ASN A 316 1.04 19.36 -2.98
C ASN A 316 2.53 19.17 -2.64
N GLY A 317 2.97 19.58 -1.46
CA GLY A 317 4.31 19.32 -0.99
C GLY A 317 4.62 17.83 -0.88
N VAL A 318 3.65 17.02 -0.44
CA VAL A 318 3.79 15.56 -0.35
C VAL A 318 3.99 14.92 -1.73
N PHE A 319 3.22 15.28 -2.73
CA PHE A 319 3.30 14.70 -4.08
C PHE A 319 4.60 15.02 -4.82
N HIS A 320 5.31 16.08 -4.44
CA HIS A 320 6.56 16.48 -5.08
C HIS A 320 7.81 15.99 -4.33
N ARG A 321 7.64 15.30 -3.19
CA ARG A 321 8.77 14.77 -2.41
C ARG A 321 8.94 13.28 -2.64
N PRO A 322 10.19 12.77 -2.63
CA PRO A 322 10.40 11.33 -2.63
C PRO A 322 9.77 10.72 -1.37
N ILE A 323 9.10 9.57 -1.55
CA ILE A 323 8.39 8.86 -0.49
C ILE A 323 9.31 8.52 0.68
N ILE A 324 10.57 8.24 0.40
CA ILE A 324 11.61 7.96 1.38
C ILE A 324 12.87 8.71 0.93
N ALA A 325 13.35 9.66 1.73
CA ALA A 325 14.64 10.28 1.48
C ALA A 325 15.78 9.27 1.70
N ASP A 326 16.88 9.41 0.94
CA ASP A 326 18.01 8.47 0.95
C ASP A 326 18.60 8.22 2.35
N GLU A 327 18.61 9.23 3.19
CA GLU A 327 19.17 9.19 4.54
C GLU A 327 18.29 8.48 5.58
N GLN A 328 17.06 8.11 5.23
CA GLN A 328 16.03 7.67 6.19
C GLN A 328 15.74 6.16 6.15
N ILE A 329 16.33 5.43 5.21
CA ILE A 329 16.19 3.97 5.16
C ILE A 329 17.08 3.35 6.23
N GLY A 330 16.49 3.00 7.35
CA GLY A 330 17.16 2.32 8.46
C GLY A 330 17.06 3.02 9.82
N GLN A 331 16.55 4.27 9.86
CA GLN A 331 16.40 5.02 11.11
C GLN A 331 15.00 5.67 11.23
N PRO A 332 13.96 4.86 11.39
CA PRO A 332 12.56 5.34 11.39
C PRO A 332 12.25 6.37 12.48
N TRP A 333 12.82 6.20 13.67
CA TRP A 333 12.62 7.08 14.83
C TRP A 333 13.21 8.50 14.65
N GLN A 334 14.33 8.64 13.91
CA GLN A 334 14.89 9.97 13.60
C GLN A 334 13.97 10.79 12.67
N VAL A 335 13.15 10.11 11.87
CA VAL A 335 12.17 10.75 11.00
C VAL A 335 11.03 11.36 11.82
N ALA A 336 10.50 10.65 12.80
CA ALA A 336 9.47 11.13 13.70
C ALA A 336 9.94 12.37 14.47
N LYS A 337 11.20 12.38 14.97
CA LYS A 337 11.82 13.52 15.64
C LYS A 337 11.91 14.78 14.77
N ARG A 338 12.23 14.62 13.46
CA ARG A 338 12.26 15.74 12.49
C ARG A 338 10.90 16.29 12.13
N LEU A 339 9.83 15.50 12.29
CA LEU A 339 8.47 15.89 11.96
C LEU A 339 7.79 16.75 13.02
N ASN A 340 8.43 16.89 14.20
CA ASN A 340 7.91 17.64 15.35
C ASN A 340 6.45 17.28 15.70
N LEU A 341 6.15 15.99 15.67
CA LEU A 341 4.86 15.44 16.05
C LEU A 341 4.81 15.34 17.58
N ASN A 342 4.40 16.41 18.25
CA ASN A 342 4.47 16.57 19.72
C ASN A 342 3.81 15.44 20.54
N GLY A 343 2.83 14.72 20.00
CA GLY A 343 2.20 13.57 20.63
C GLY A 343 3.04 12.29 20.50
N MET A 344 3.52 11.97 19.29
CA MET A 344 4.38 10.81 19.01
C MET A 344 5.77 10.94 19.65
N MET A 345 6.26 12.18 19.88
CA MET A 345 7.57 12.44 20.46
C MET A 345 7.67 12.01 21.93
N ARG A 346 6.61 12.16 22.73
CA ARG A 346 6.63 11.75 24.13
C ARG A 346 6.78 10.24 24.31
N ASP A 347 6.17 9.44 23.43
CA ASP A 347 6.29 7.98 23.48
C ASP A 347 7.66 7.51 23.01
N LEU A 348 8.29 8.24 22.07
CA LEU A 348 9.63 7.92 21.54
C LEU A 348 10.77 8.33 22.50
N GLU A 349 10.59 9.42 23.25
CA GLU A 349 11.57 9.86 24.27
C GLU A 349 11.59 8.94 25.52
N GLN A 350 10.45 8.32 25.84
CA GLN A 350 10.40 7.33 26.93
C GLN A 350 11.03 5.97 26.54
N ASP A 351 11.17 5.68 25.24
CA ASP A 351 11.79 4.44 24.74
C ASP A 351 13.33 4.56 24.56
N GLU A 352 13.93 5.76 24.67
CA GLU A 352 15.41 5.93 24.59
C GLU A 352 16.16 5.32 25.81
N GLU A 353 15.46 5.05 26.91
CA GLU A 353 16.08 4.45 28.13
C GLU A 353 16.06 2.92 28.19
N GLY A 354 15.56 2.23 27.19
CA GLY A 354 15.72 0.77 27.15
C GLY A 354 14.70 0.01 26.30
N SER A 355 15.10 -0.36 25.12
CA SER A 355 14.60 -1.48 24.31
C SER A 355 13.86 -1.15 23.01
N PRO A 356 14.06 -1.94 21.93
CA PRO A 356 13.53 -1.66 20.58
C PRO A 356 12.03 -2.02 20.46
N ARG A 357 11.16 -1.37 21.21
CA ARG A 357 9.70 -1.66 21.22
C ARG A 357 8.94 -1.07 20.02
N VAL A 358 9.53 -0.13 19.28
CA VAL A 358 8.85 0.53 18.17
C VAL A 358 8.58 -0.40 16.97
N ALA A 359 9.37 -1.46 16.80
CA ALA A 359 9.18 -2.42 15.71
C ALA A 359 8.00 -3.40 15.94
N GLU A 360 7.51 -3.55 17.18
CA GLU A 360 6.41 -4.45 17.52
C GLU A 360 5.04 -3.79 17.54
N ARG A 361 4.96 -2.44 17.54
CA ARG A 361 3.68 -1.70 17.59
C ARG A 361 2.90 -1.63 16.28
N VAL A 362 3.46 -2.13 15.18
CA VAL A 362 2.78 -2.14 13.89
C VAL A 362 2.46 -3.58 13.49
N LEU A 363 1.24 -3.98 13.72
CA LEU A 363 0.63 -5.22 13.19
C LEU A 363 0.06 -5.02 11.81
#